data_9f82595edf59f3b667b7cdebfc65a8cf
#
_entry.id   9f82595edf59f3b667b7cdebfc65a8cf
#
_cell.length_a   1.000
_cell.length_b   1.000
_cell.length_c   1.000
_cell.angle_alpha   90.00
_cell.angle_beta   90.00
_cell.angle_gamma   90.00
#
_symmetry.space_group_name_H-M   'P 1'
#
loop_
_entity.id
_entity.type
_entity.pdbx_description
1 polymer ?
#
loop_
_entity_poly.entity_id
_entity_poly.type
_entity_poly.pdbx_seq_one_letter_code
_entity_poly.pdbx_strand_id
1 'polypeptide(L)'
;MAMQVHVADLKSGDIVSRDVFNSYGLFVLPAGTQLSSLEIAKLLQHHIEYVDIEPRRDYMPTALSLRPMFEQAVSGSESLFREALESGIVRREQVDEVFRPLTDKLPEERDVVSVLLLLNTEAEYTFNHAVRVGILAYYIAKWLDWSDEEALTISKAGFLCDIGKCRIDPALLNKPEPLTEEEFRKVRKYPIYGYEIIKRSFGNEIMAKAVLQHLERMDGSGHPYGIKGDDIHIGARILAVADVCSAMISTRTYQERRDLLNVLRELYRLSFSELDPMVVQTFIRRLLPFFVGKTAILSNGESGVIIMTNPTDFFRPLVRCGDTFIDVSRSSDLEVVDIVM
;
A
#
# COMPACT_ATOMS: atom_id res chain seq x y z
N MET A 1 0.06 -20.66 -19.29
CA MET A 1 1.37 -20.67 -18.61
C MET A 1 1.14 -21.19 -17.20
N ALA A 2 2.03 -22.02 -16.65
CA ALA A 2 1.94 -22.45 -15.26
C ALA A 2 2.08 -21.23 -14.34
N MET A 3 1.37 -21.24 -13.22
CA MET A 3 1.40 -20.18 -12.22
C MET A 3 2.08 -20.71 -10.97
N GLN A 4 3.16 -20.07 -10.54
CA GLN A 4 3.84 -20.41 -9.29
C GLN A 4 3.09 -19.79 -8.11
N VAL A 5 2.69 -20.60 -7.14
CA VAL A 5 1.89 -20.20 -5.98
C VAL A 5 2.58 -20.66 -4.70
N HIS A 6 2.65 -19.81 -3.70
CA HIS A 6 3.14 -20.19 -2.37
C HIS A 6 2.16 -21.19 -1.73
N VAL A 7 2.68 -22.20 -1.01
CA VAL A 7 1.86 -23.29 -0.44
C VAL A 7 0.76 -22.76 0.48
N ALA A 8 1.00 -21.67 1.22
CA ALA A 8 -0.02 -21.01 2.05
C ALA A 8 -1.18 -20.41 1.24
N ASP A 9 -1.01 -20.19 -0.07
CA ASP A 9 -2.00 -19.60 -0.97
C ASP A 9 -2.70 -20.61 -1.88
N LEU A 10 -2.33 -21.88 -1.76
CA LEU A 10 -2.99 -22.95 -2.46
C LEU A 10 -4.42 -23.14 -1.95
N LYS A 11 -5.32 -23.43 -2.89
CA LYS A 11 -6.72 -23.72 -2.60
C LYS A 11 -7.05 -25.17 -2.93
N SER A 12 -8.00 -25.74 -2.21
CA SER A 12 -8.58 -27.03 -2.61
C SER A 12 -9.20 -26.87 -4.01
N GLY A 13 -8.82 -27.79 -4.91
CA GLY A 13 -9.20 -27.75 -6.31
C GLY A 13 -8.11 -27.24 -7.27
N ASP A 14 -7.03 -26.61 -6.79
CA ASP A 14 -5.89 -26.28 -7.65
C ASP A 14 -5.27 -27.54 -8.26
N ILE A 15 -4.77 -27.45 -9.49
CA ILE A 15 -4.14 -28.57 -10.19
C ILE A 15 -2.65 -28.29 -10.35
N VAL A 16 -1.83 -29.19 -9.85
CA VAL A 16 -0.37 -29.12 -9.98
C VAL A 16 0.03 -29.23 -11.45
N SER A 17 0.80 -28.25 -11.98
CA SER A 17 1.14 -28.22 -13.42
C SER A 17 2.40 -28.99 -13.79
N ARG A 18 3.27 -29.30 -12.81
CA ARG A 18 4.48 -30.11 -12.97
C ARG A 18 4.78 -30.89 -11.70
N ASP A 19 5.56 -31.97 -11.84
CA ASP A 19 5.97 -32.79 -10.71
C ASP A 19 6.65 -31.95 -9.62
N VAL A 20 6.28 -32.20 -8.36
CA VAL A 20 6.83 -31.49 -7.20
C VAL A 20 7.83 -32.36 -6.49
N PHE A 21 9.04 -31.83 -6.29
CA PHE A 21 10.11 -32.44 -5.53
C PHE A 21 10.50 -31.53 -4.37
N ASN A 22 10.90 -32.13 -3.25
CA ASN A 22 11.45 -31.35 -2.14
C ASN A 22 12.93 -30.98 -2.39
N SER A 23 13.53 -30.21 -1.47
CA SER A 23 14.93 -29.77 -1.54
C SER A 23 15.96 -30.92 -1.55
N TYR A 24 15.55 -32.15 -1.18
CA TYR A 24 16.37 -33.37 -1.19
C TYR A 24 16.16 -34.21 -2.45
N GLY A 25 15.34 -33.73 -3.41
CA GLY A 25 15.00 -34.47 -4.62
C GLY A 25 13.98 -35.58 -4.42
N LEU A 26 13.32 -35.65 -3.27
CA LEU A 26 12.24 -36.61 -3.02
C LEU A 26 10.98 -36.14 -3.77
N PHE A 27 10.39 -37.05 -4.54
CA PHE A 27 9.12 -36.85 -5.22
C PHE A 27 7.96 -36.72 -4.22
N VAL A 28 7.18 -35.64 -4.30
CA VAL A 28 6.10 -35.32 -3.35
C VAL A 28 4.73 -35.45 -3.98
N LEU A 29 4.48 -34.82 -5.13
CA LEU A 29 3.22 -34.89 -5.86
C LEU A 29 3.45 -34.91 -7.39
N PRO A 30 2.68 -35.71 -8.16
CA PRO A 30 2.74 -35.71 -9.61
C PRO A 30 2.02 -34.50 -10.22
N ALA A 31 2.45 -34.10 -11.41
CA ALA A 31 1.69 -33.20 -12.28
C ALA A 31 0.27 -33.72 -12.49
N GLY A 32 -0.70 -32.83 -12.61
CA GLY A 32 -2.12 -33.16 -12.75
C GLY A 32 -2.82 -33.51 -11.41
N THR A 33 -2.11 -33.51 -10.28
CA THR A 33 -2.76 -33.71 -8.97
C THR A 33 -3.68 -32.55 -8.66
N GLN A 34 -4.94 -32.84 -8.40
CA GLN A 34 -5.90 -31.90 -7.84
C GLN A 34 -5.68 -31.81 -6.33
N LEU A 35 -5.35 -30.61 -5.83
CA LEU A 35 -5.03 -30.39 -4.42
C LEU A 35 -6.28 -30.42 -3.55
N SER A 36 -6.23 -31.20 -2.48
CA SER A 36 -7.13 -31.10 -1.34
C SER A 36 -6.36 -30.59 -0.12
N SER A 37 -7.05 -30.44 1.02
CA SER A 37 -6.40 -30.11 2.29
C SER A 37 -5.29 -31.10 2.67
N LEU A 38 -5.41 -32.38 2.24
CA LEU A 38 -4.43 -33.43 2.52
C LEU A 38 -3.15 -33.22 1.70
N GLU A 39 -3.26 -32.93 0.39
CA GLU A 39 -2.12 -32.67 -0.47
C GLU A 39 -1.41 -31.37 -0.06
N ILE A 40 -2.15 -30.33 0.33
CA ILE A 40 -1.57 -29.08 0.84
C ILE A 40 -0.81 -29.34 2.15
N ALA A 41 -1.37 -30.12 3.07
CA ALA A 41 -0.67 -30.52 4.30
C ALA A 41 0.61 -31.34 4.01
N LYS A 42 0.56 -32.23 3.01
CA LYS A 42 1.72 -32.99 2.55
C LYS A 42 2.82 -32.08 1.99
N LEU A 43 2.49 -31.07 1.21
CA LEU A 43 3.44 -30.08 0.70
C LEU A 43 4.13 -29.33 1.86
N LEU A 44 3.37 -28.89 2.86
CA LEU A 44 3.90 -28.24 4.07
C LEU A 44 4.82 -29.18 4.88
N GLN A 45 4.43 -30.45 5.03
CA GLN A 45 5.26 -31.44 5.73
C GLN A 45 6.61 -31.68 5.05
N HIS A 46 6.67 -31.56 3.71
CA HIS A 46 7.88 -31.70 2.94
C HIS A 46 8.64 -30.38 2.72
N HIS A 47 8.26 -29.31 3.45
CA HIS A 47 8.85 -27.98 3.38
C HIS A 47 8.89 -27.42 1.97
N ILE A 48 7.84 -27.67 1.17
CA ILE A 48 7.65 -27.04 -0.12
C ILE A 48 7.11 -25.64 0.12
N GLU A 49 7.78 -24.64 -0.41
CA GLU A 49 7.36 -23.24 -0.30
C GLU A 49 6.48 -22.82 -1.48
N TYR A 50 6.80 -23.29 -2.69
CA TYR A 50 6.10 -22.91 -3.91
C TYR A 50 5.74 -24.12 -4.75
N VAL A 51 4.57 -24.06 -5.40
CA VAL A 51 4.08 -25.07 -6.32
C VAL A 51 3.60 -24.41 -7.61
N ASP A 52 3.96 -25.01 -8.74
CA ASP A 52 3.41 -24.59 -10.03
C ASP A 52 2.07 -25.27 -10.24
N ILE A 53 1.02 -24.46 -10.39
CA ILE A 53 -0.33 -24.93 -10.66
C ILE A 53 -0.80 -24.53 -12.07
N GLU A 54 -1.80 -25.24 -12.58
CA GLU A 54 -2.52 -24.80 -13.77
C GLU A 54 -3.21 -23.47 -13.51
N PRO A 55 -3.33 -22.58 -14.53
CA PRO A 55 -4.05 -21.34 -14.37
C PRO A 55 -5.48 -21.63 -13.90
N ARG A 56 -5.89 -21.06 -12.78
CA ARG A 56 -7.29 -21.13 -12.33
C ARG A 56 -8.17 -20.50 -13.41
N ARG A 57 -9.20 -21.20 -13.87
CA ARG A 57 -10.11 -20.71 -14.93
C ARG A 57 -10.82 -19.40 -14.56
N ASP A 58 -10.90 -19.08 -13.25
CA ASP A 58 -11.47 -17.85 -12.71
C ASP A 58 -10.41 -16.89 -12.13
N TYR A 59 -9.12 -17.15 -12.38
CA TYR A 59 -8.04 -16.27 -11.95
C TYR A 59 -7.90 -15.08 -12.93
N MET A 60 -8.82 -14.13 -12.80
CA MET A 60 -8.40 -12.75 -13.04
C MET A 60 -7.43 -12.39 -11.91
N PRO A 61 -6.25 -11.81 -12.21
CA PRO A 61 -5.44 -11.21 -11.16
C PRO A 61 -6.37 -10.36 -10.31
N THR A 62 -6.47 -10.68 -9.00
CA THR A 62 -7.48 -10.08 -8.10
C THR A 62 -7.37 -8.56 -8.12
N ALA A 63 -6.16 -8.03 -8.28
CA ALA A 63 -5.93 -6.61 -8.51
C ALA A 63 -6.73 -6.04 -9.71
N LEU A 64 -6.89 -6.77 -10.82
CA LEU A 64 -7.72 -6.33 -11.96
C LEU A 64 -9.20 -6.26 -11.62
N SER A 65 -9.69 -7.09 -10.68
CA SER A 65 -11.08 -7.06 -10.22
C SER A 65 -11.39 -5.82 -9.37
N LEU A 66 -10.39 -5.23 -8.72
CA LEU A 66 -10.53 -4.00 -7.93
C LEU A 66 -10.62 -2.74 -8.79
N ARG A 67 -10.12 -2.77 -10.03
CA ARG A 67 -10.06 -1.58 -10.88
C ARG A 67 -11.40 -0.89 -11.11
N PRO A 68 -12.51 -1.59 -11.45
CA PRO A 68 -13.81 -0.95 -11.61
C PRO A 68 -14.32 -0.30 -10.31
N MET A 69 -14.06 -0.95 -9.15
CA MET A 69 -14.47 -0.42 -7.85
C MET A 69 -13.62 0.80 -7.46
N PHE A 70 -12.33 0.78 -7.80
CA PHE A 70 -11.45 1.93 -7.64
C PHE A 70 -11.92 3.12 -8.48
N GLU A 71 -12.20 2.91 -9.77
CA GLU A 71 -12.69 3.94 -10.69
C GLU A 71 -14.06 4.50 -10.20
N GLN A 72 -14.94 3.64 -9.66
CA GLN A 72 -16.19 4.06 -9.03
C GLN A 72 -15.92 4.92 -7.78
N ALA A 73 -14.99 4.52 -6.92
CA ALA A 73 -14.63 5.29 -5.73
C ALA A 73 -14.03 6.66 -6.10
N VAL A 74 -13.20 6.72 -7.12
CA VAL A 74 -12.63 7.97 -7.64
C VAL A 74 -13.73 8.89 -8.19
N SER A 75 -14.60 8.40 -9.06
CA SER A 75 -15.68 9.20 -9.64
C SER A 75 -16.70 9.67 -8.60
N GLY A 76 -16.99 8.83 -7.59
CA GLY A 76 -17.89 9.17 -6.48
C GLY A 76 -17.31 10.23 -5.52
N SER A 77 -15.96 10.32 -5.44
CA SER A 77 -15.30 11.27 -4.52
C SER A 77 -15.67 12.73 -4.80
N GLU A 78 -15.82 13.12 -6.07
CA GLU A 78 -16.22 14.48 -6.44
C GLU A 78 -17.57 14.88 -5.81
N SER A 79 -18.54 13.98 -5.79
CA SER A 79 -19.85 14.24 -5.21
C SER A 79 -19.78 14.44 -3.69
N LEU A 80 -18.88 13.69 -3.00
CA LEU A 80 -18.67 13.85 -1.56
C LEU A 80 -18.02 15.21 -1.23
N PHE A 81 -17.05 15.65 -2.03
CA PHE A 81 -16.44 16.97 -1.85
C PHE A 81 -17.41 18.11 -2.08
N ARG A 82 -18.31 17.98 -3.08
CA ARG A 82 -19.38 18.95 -3.34
C ARG A 82 -20.37 19.01 -2.18
N GLU A 83 -20.83 17.85 -1.69
CA GLU A 83 -21.73 17.80 -0.52
C GLU A 83 -21.10 18.43 0.71
N ALA A 84 -19.80 18.13 0.97
CA ALA A 84 -19.05 18.73 2.08
C ALA A 84 -18.94 20.25 1.97
N LEU A 85 -18.76 20.79 0.76
CA LEU A 85 -18.73 22.22 0.51
C LEU A 85 -20.08 22.89 0.78
N GLU A 86 -21.16 22.30 0.30
CA GLU A 86 -22.50 22.87 0.36
C GLU A 86 -23.13 22.78 1.76
N SER A 87 -22.98 21.62 2.42
CA SER A 87 -23.66 21.34 3.70
C SER A 87 -22.76 21.36 4.93
N GLY A 88 -21.44 21.26 4.74
CA GLY A 88 -20.47 21.13 5.80
C GLY A 88 -20.43 19.73 6.44
N ILE A 89 -21.07 18.75 5.84
CA ILE A 89 -21.09 17.34 6.23
C ILE A 89 -20.98 16.45 4.97
N VAL A 90 -20.71 15.17 5.17
CA VAL A 90 -20.88 14.10 4.20
C VAL A 90 -21.79 13.03 4.79
N ARG A 91 -22.73 12.50 4.03
CA ARG A 91 -23.63 11.44 4.51
C ARG A 91 -22.87 10.12 4.57
N ARG A 92 -23.00 9.41 5.69
CA ARG A 92 -22.35 8.10 5.89
C ARG A 92 -22.71 7.11 4.81
N GLU A 93 -24.00 7.07 4.47
CA GLU A 93 -24.57 6.18 3.45
C GLU A 93 -23.91 6.40 2.09
N GLN A 94 -23.66 7.66 1.72
CA GLN A 94 -23.02 8.00 0.46
C GLN A 94 -21.52 7.63 0.45
N VAL A 95 -20.82 7.83 1.57
CA VAL A 95 -19.43 7.37 1.71
C VAL A 95 -19.34 5.85 1.60
N ASP A 96 -20.27 5.14 2.25
CA ASP A 96 -20.34 3.68 2.17
C ASP A 96 -20.71 3.21 0.76
N GLU A 97 -21.62 3.83 0.07
CA GLU A 97 -21.98 3.51 -1.32
C GLU A 97 -20.78 3.64 -2.26
N VAL A 98 -20.00 4.70 -2.10
CA VAL A 98 -18.84 5.01 -2.95
C VAL A 98 -17.64 4.14 -2.64
N PHE A 99 -17.32 3.90 -1.37
CA PHE A 99 -16.05 3.33 -0.95
C PHE A 99 -16.13 1.87 -0.46
N ARG A 100 -17.30 1.45 0.04
CA ARG A 100 -17.49 0.10 0.60
C ARG A 100 -17.28 -1.03 -0.41
N PRO A 101 -17.74 -0.94 -1.69
CA PRO A 101 -17.49 -2.00 -2.67
C PRO A 101 -16.00 -2.34 -2.80
N LEU A 102 -15.14 -1.32 -2.71
CA LEU A 102 -13.69 -1.49 -2.72
C LEU A 102 -13.18 -2.10 -1.42
N THR A 103 -13.59 -1.55 -0.25
CA THR A 103 -13.08 -2.01 1.05
C THR A 103 -13.53 -3.42 1.42
N ASP A 104 -14.70 -3.86 0.97
CA ASP A 104 -15.18 -5.24 1.20
C ASP A 104 -14.30 -6.30 0.47
N LYS A 105 -13.57 -5.87 -0.56
CA LYS A 105 -12.65 -6.74 -1.32
C LYS A 105 -11.20 -6.73 -0.82
N LEU A 106 -10.78 -5.71 -0.08
CA LEU A 106 -9.41 -5.60 0.41
C LEU A 106 -8.94 -6.82 1.26
N PRO A 107 -9.79 -7.43 2.12
CA PRO A 107 -9.41 -8.62 2.88
C PRO A 107 -9.08 -9.84 2.02
N GLU A 108 -9.65 -9.92 0.81
CA GLU A 108 -9.44 -11.02 -0.13
C GLU A 108 -8.11 -10.88 -0.89
N GLU A 109 -7.58 -9.64 -0.95
CA GLU A 109 -6.37 -9.31 -1.69
C GLU A 109 -5.13 -9.50 -0.85
N ARG A 110 -4.24 -10.36 -1.33
CA ARG A 110 -2.97 -10.65 -0.67
C ARG A 110 -1.79 -9.93 -1.32
N ASP A 111 -1.82 -9.73 -2.63
CA ASP A 111 -0.77 -9.03 -3.37
C ASP A 111 -1.02 -7.51 -3.40
N VAL A 112 -0.71 -6.86 -2.28
CA VAL A 112 -0.84 -5.41 -2.12
C VAL A 112 0.03 -4.64 -3.10
N VAL A 113 1.18 -5.20 -3.51
CA VAL A 113 2.08 -4.56 -4.49
C VAL A 113 1.40 -4.48 -5.85
N SER A 114 0.80 -5.56 -6.32
CA SER A 114 0.03 -5.55 -7.57
C SER A 114 -1.17 -4.60 -7.50
N VAL A 115 -1.84 -4.49 -6.33
CA VAL A 115 -2.91 -3.50 -6.12
C VAL A 115 -2.37 -2.08 -6.27
N LEU A 116 -1.26 -1.74 -5.61
CA LEU A 116 -0.67 -0.40 -5.67
C LEU A 116 -0.23 -0.01 -7.09
N LEU A 117 0.37 -0.95 -7.82
CA LEU A 117 0.84 -0.71 -9.18
C LEU A 117 -0.31 -0.58 -10.18
N LEU A 118 -1.35 -1.41 -10.05
CA LEU A 118 -2.51 -1.39 -10.92
C LEU A 118 -3.33 -0.11 -10.79
N LEU A 119 -3.39 0.44 -9.58
CA LEU A 119 -4.15 1.65 -9.27
C LEU A 119 -3.39 2.94 -9.59
N ASN A 120 -2.17 2.83 -10.13
CA ASN A 120 -1.39 3.98 -10.60
C ASN A 120 -1.86 4.39 -12.01
N THR A 121 -3.01 5.06 -12.09
CA THR A 121 -3.59 5.57 -13.35
C THR A 121 -3.25 7.04 -13.54
N GLU A 122 -3.13 7.48 -14.82
CA GLU A 122 -2.79 8.86 -15.19
C GLU A 122 -3.94 9.88 -14.97
N ALA A 123 -5.15 9.40 -14.61
CA ALA A 123 -6.32 10.25 -14.47
C ALA A 123 -6.35 10.96 -13.10
N GLU A 124 -6.95 12.14 -13.09
CA GLU A 124 -7.21 13.06 -11.96
C GLU A 124 -6.55 12.75 -10.59
N TYR A 125 -5.44 13.42 -10.34
CA TYR A 125 -4.55 13.21 -9.19
C TYR A 125 -5.24 13.25 -7.81
N THR A 126 -6.14 14.19 -7.58
CA THR A 126 -6.68 14.45 -6.22
C THR A 126 -7.51 13.29 -5.69
N PHE A 127 -8.44 12.78 -6.47
CA PHE A 127 -9.35 11.73 -6.02
C PHE A 127 -8.71 10.34 -6.05
N ASN A 128 -7.85 10.08 -7.04
CA ASN A 128 -7.03 8.87 -7.08
C ASN A 128 -6.13 8.76 -5.84
N HIS A 129 -5.55 9.88 -5.43
CA HIS A 129 -4.72 9.96 -4.23
C HIS A 129 -5.53 9.58 -2.98
N ALA A 130 -6.70 10.18 -2.77
CA ALA A 130 -7.56 9.93 -1.62
C ALA A 130 -7.97 8.44 -1.51
N VAL A 131 -8.38 7.82 -2.63
CA VAL A 131 -8.73 6.39 -2.65
C VAL A 131 -7.52 5.52 -2.28
N ARG A 132 -6.33 5.81 -2.83
CA ARG A 132 -5.09 5.09 -2.50
C ARG A 132 -4.68 5.24 -1.05
N VAL A 133 -4.79 6.44 -0.48
CA VAL A 133 -4.52 6.65 0.95
C VAL A 133 -5.45 5.78 1.80
N GLY A 134 -6.73 5.69 1.44
CA GLY A 134 -7.67 4.81 2.12
C GLY A 134 -7.28 3.32 2.06
N ILE A 135 -6.89 2.83 0.87
CA ILE A 135 -6.43 1.44 0.69
C ILE A 135 -5.17 1.17 1.51
N LEU A 136 -4.16 2.05 1.39
CA LEU A 136 -2.90 1.91 2.14
C LEU A 136 -3.12 1.92 3.64
N ALA A 137 -3.97 2.83 4.13
CA ALA A 137 -4.31 2.94 5.55
C ALA A 137 -4.96 1.65 6.07
N TYR A 138 -5.84 1.01 5.27
CA TYR A 138 -6.42 -0.29 5.61
C TYR A 138 -5.33 -1.35 5.84
N TYR A 139 -4.44 -1.55 4.86
CA TYR A 139 -3.42 -2.58 4.95
C TYR A 139 -2.42 -2.29 6.08
N ILE A 140 -1.99 -1.04 6.26
CA ILE A 140 -1.09 -0.66 7.36
C ILE A 140 -1.74 -0.99 8.71
N ALA A 141 -3.02 -0.63 8.92
CA ALA A 141 -3.74 -0.92 10.15
C ALA A 141 -3.85 -2.44 10.39
N LYS A 142 -4.19 -3.23 9.35
CA LYS A 142 -4.22 -4.69 9.44
C LYS A 142 -2.86 -5.29 9.79
N TRP A 143 -1.79 -4.76 9.24
CA TRP A 143 -0.43 -5.20 9.54
C TRP A 143 0.09 -4.77 10.92
N LEU A 144 -0.58 -3.81 11.54
CA LEU A 144 -0.39 -3.41 12.94
C LEU A 144 -1.37 -4.15 13.89
N ASP A 145 -1.97 -5.24 13.42
CA ASP A 145 -2.88 -6.12 14.15
C ASP A 145 -4.17 -5.44 14.66
N TRP A 146 -4.62 -4.37 13.97
CA TRP A 146 -5.90 -3.76 14.26
C TRP A 146 -7.05 -4.67 13.81
N SER A 147 -8.18 -4.59 14.52
CA SER A 147 -9.42 -5.27 14.14
C SER A 147 -9.91 -4.80 12.75
N ASP A 148 -10.78 -5.58 12.13
CA ASP A 148 -11.36 -5.22 10.83
C ASP A 148 -12.15 -3.90 10.92
N GLU A 149 -12.87 -3.68 12.01
CA GLU A 149 -13.64 -2.44 12.24
C GLU A 149 -12.74 -1.22 12.37
N GLU A 150 -11.64 -1.33 13.14
CA GLU A 150 -10.66 -0.24 13.28
C GLU A 150 -9.93 0.04 11.97
N ALA A 151 -9.52 -1.00 11.24
CA ALA A 151 -8.87 -0.88 9.94
C ALA A 151 -9.79 -0.22 8.90
N LEU A 152 -11.08 -0.60 8.86
CA LEU A 152 -12.08 0.06 8.01
C LEU A 152 -12.32 1.52 8.42
N THR A 153 -12.31 1.82 9.71
CA THR A 153 -12.44 3.19 10.22
C THR A 153 -11.29 4.07 9.75
N ILE A 154 -10.05 3.59 9.87
CA ILE A 154 -8.86 4.32 9.40
C ILE A 154 -8.78 4.37 7.88
N SER A 155 -9.22 3.33 7.19
CA SER A 155 -9.36 3.33 5.72
C SER A 155 -10.28 4.45 5.25
N LYS A 156 -11.47 4.60 5.84
CA LYS A 156 -12.40 5.71 5.54
C LYS A 156 -11.81 7.06 5.92
N ALA A 157 -11.06 7.15 7.03
CA ALA A 157 -10.35 8.37 7.39
C ALA A 157 -9.31 8.75 6.33
N GLY A 158 -8.56 7.78 5.80
CA GLY A 158 -7.61 7.99 4.71
C GLY A 158 -8.27 8.43 3.41
N PHE A 159 -9.40 7.80 3.06
CA PHE A 159 -10.20 8.19 1.88
C PHE A 159 -10.73 9.63 1.98
N LEU A 160 -10.99 10.11 3.18
CA LEU A 160 -11.53 11.45 3.44
C LEU A 160 -10.51 12.43 4.05
N CYS A 161 -9.21 12.09 4.09
CA CYS A 161 -8.21 12.92 4.77
C CYS A 161 -8.11 14.33 4.19
N ASP A 162 -8.34 14.45 2.90
CA ASP A 162 -8.29 15.69 2.13
C ASP A 162 -9.63 16.42 2.01
N ILE A 163 -10.72 15.91 2.61
CA ILE A 163 -12.08 16.46 2.44
C ILE A 163 -12.18 17.95 2.81
N GLY A 164 -11.37 18.41 3.75
CA GLY A 164 -11.32 19.80 4.16
C GLY A 164 -10.80 20.76 3.09
N LYS A 165 -10.15 20.26 2.03
CA LYS A 165 -9.73 21.08 0.87
C LYS A 165 -10.91 21.71 0.15
N CYS A 166 -12.12 21.15 0.27
CA CYS A 166 -13.34 21.76 -0.29
C CYS A 166 -13.59 23.18 0.25
N ARG A 167 -13.08 23.54 1.44
CA ARG A 167 -13.22 24.87 2.04
C ARG A 167 -12.06 25.81 1.74
N ILE A 168 -11.08 25.39 0.97
CA ILE A 168 -9.97 26.24 0.52
C ILE A 168 -10.35 26.82 -0.83
N ASP A 169 -9.99 28.10 -1.05
CA ASP A 169 -10.18 28.74 -2.33
C ASP A 169 -9.51 27.93 -3.45
N PRO A 170 -10.28 27.48 -4.47
CA PRO A 170 -9.72 26.73 -5.59
C PRO A 170 -8.58 27.47 -6.31
N ALA A 171 -8.58 28.81 -6.32
CA ALA A 171 -7.51 29.60 -6.90
C ALA A 171 -6.16 29.39 -6.18
N LEU A 172 -6.19 29.14 -4.85
CA LEU A 172 -4.99 28.81 -4.07
C LEU A 172 -4.53 27.37 -4.31
N LEU A 173 -5.47 26.41 -4.39
CA LEU A 173 -5.13 25.01 -4.59
C LEU A 173 -4.55 24.73 -5.98
N ASN A 174 -4.99 25.48 -6.98
CA ASN A 174 -4.58 25.30 -8.38
C ASN A 174 -3.55 26.35 -8.85
N LYS A 175 -3.01 27.14 -7.93
CA LYS A 175 -2.03 28.19 -8.26
C LYS A 175 -0.76 27.55 -8.85
N PRO A 176 -0.35 27.92 -10.07
CA PRO A 176 0.83 27.34 -10.70
C PRO A 176 2.15 27.85 -10.08
N GLU A 177 2.15 29.06 -9.49
CA GLU A 177 3.31 29.61 -8.81
C GLU A 177 3.37 29.15 -7.36
N PRO A 178 4.56 29.16 -6.72
CA PRO A 178 4.69 28.89 -5.30
C PRO A 178 3.77 29.79 -4.47
N LEU A 179 3.13 29.20 -3.45
CA LEU A 179 2.31 29.96 -2.52
C LEU A 179 3.18 30.90 -1.68
N THR A 180 2.68 32.10 -1.43
CA THR A 180 3.25 33.01 -0.42
C THR A 180 3.05 32.42 0.99
N GLU A 181 3.77 32.92 1.97
CA GLU A 181 3.62 32.52 3.38
C GLU A 181 2.18 32.68 3.91
N GLU A 182 1.48 33.74 3.47
CA GLU A 182 0.10 34.00 3.87
C GLU A 182 -0.87 33.00 3.22
N GLU A 183 -0.69 32.73 1.92
CA GLU A 183 -1.47 31.75 1.18
C GLU A 183 -1.24 30.34 1.73
N PHE A 184 0.01 30.00 2.01
CA PHE A 184 0.39 28.72 2.58
C PHE A 184 -0.26 28.51 3.98
N ARG A 185 -0.28 29.55 4.83
CA ARG A 185 -0.99 29.52 6.12
C ARG A 185 -2.50 29.29 5.97
N LYS A 186 -3.12 29.77 4.89
CA LYS A 186 -4.53 29.52 4.61
C LYS A 186 -4.75 28.05 4.20
N VAL A 187 -3.93 27.54 3.29
CA VAL A 187 -4.02 26.16 2.83
C VAL A 187 -3.80 25.16 3.98
N ARG A 188 -2.79 25.39 4.84
CA ARG A 188 -2.49 24.51 5.99
C ARG A 188 -3.65 24.31 6.97
N LYS A 189 -4.73 25.04 6.85
CA LYS A 189 -5.92 24.89 7.71
C LYS A 189 -6.87 23.78 7.24
N TYR A 190 -6.71 23.22 6.05
CA TYR A 190 -7.68 22.24 5.56
C TYR A 190 -7.84 21.01 6.46
N PRO A 191 -6.83 20.49 7.20
CA PRO A 191 -7.06 19.39 8.13
C PRO A 191 -8.01 19.76 9.26
N ILE A 192 -8.04 21.02 9.70
CA ILE A 192 -8.99 21.51 10.71
C ILE A 192 -10.41 21.47 10.14
N TYR A 193 -10.60 21.91 8.90
CA TYR A 193 -11.90 21.82 8.23
C TYR A 193 -12.33 20.36 8.02
N GLY A 194 -11.38 19.48 7.66
CA GLY A 194 -11.61 18.05 7.58
C GLY A 194 -12.09 17.45 8.90
N TYR A 195 -11.42 17.77 10.00
CA TYR A 195 -11.83 17.36 11.34
C TYR A 195 -13.27 17.75 11.65
N GLU A 196 -13.65 19.01 11.38
CA GLU A 196 -15.02 19.53 11.64
C GLU A 196 -16.07 18.77 10.81
N ILE A 197 -15.79 18.55 9.53
CA ILE A 197 -16.68 17.81 8.62
C ILE A 197 -16.83 16.36 9.12
N ILE A 198 -15.73 15.65 9.38
CA ILE A 198 -15.76 14.27 9.83
C ILE A 198 -16.45 14.11 11.19
N LYS A 199 -16.15 15.00 12.13
CA LYS A 199 -16.77 14.97 13.46
C LYS A 199 -18.29 15.13 13.40
N ARG A 200 -18.77 16.06 12.57
CA ARG A 200 -20.21 16.28 12.36
C ARG A 200 -20.89 15.13 11.62
N SER A 201 -20.19 14.55 10.63
CA SER A 201 -20.73 13.49 9.76
C SER A 201 -20.78 12.14 10.47
N PHE A 202 -19.72 11.77 11.19
CA PHE A 202 -19.55 10.42 11.73
C PHE A 202 -19.63 10.36 13.27
N GLY A 203 -19.44 11.48 13.98
CA GLY A 203 -19.33 11.47 15.43
C GLY A 203 -18.20 10.57 15.97
N ASN A 204 -17.28 10.16 15.09
CA ASN A 204 -16.15 9.27 15.44
C ASN A 204 -14.89 10.11 15.69
N GLU A 205 -14.47 10.16 16.94
CA GLU A 205 -13.34 10.98 17.38
C GLU A 205 -12.00 10.45 16.86
N ILE A 206 -11.84 9.13 16.75
CA ILE A 206 -10.62 8.50 16.22
C ILE A 206 -10.42 8.89 14.75
N MET A 207 -11.46 8.74 13.95
CA MET A 207 -11.45 9.12 12.56
C MET A 207 -11.18 10.62 12.36
N ALA A 208 -11.85 11.47 13.15
CA ALA A 208 -11.70 12.91 13.08
C ALA A 208 -10.27 13.36 13.47
N LYS A 209 -9.70 12.81 14.56
CA LYS A 209 -8.31 13.08 14.97
C LYS A 209 -7.30 12.59 13.94
N ALA A 210 -7.52 11.43 13.34
CA ALA A 210 -6.65 10.92 12.29
C ALA A 210 -6.60 11.91 11.10
N VAL A 211 -7.76 12.42 10.65
CA VAL A 211 -7.85 13.44 9.59
C VAL A 211 -7.22 14.77 10.01
N LEU A 212 -7.40 15.21 11.26
CA LEU A 212 -6.81 16.46 11.75
C LEU A 212 -5.29 16.47 11.72
N GLN A 213 -4.70 15.32 12.10
CA GLN A 213 -3.27 15.25 12.45
C GLN A 213 -2.42 14.53 11.38
N HIS A 214 -3.00 14.08 10.23
CA HIS A 214 -2.27 13.28 9.24
C HIS A 214 -1.08 14.01 8.60
N LEU A 215 -1.05 15.32 8.67
CA LEU A 215 0.07 16.14 8.20
C LEU A 215 1.03 16.58 9.30
N GLU A 216 0.78 16.17 10.55
CA GLU A 216 1.77 16.32 11.60
C GLU A 216 2.95 15.38 11.35
N ARG A 217 4.11 15.72 11.89
CA ARG A 217 5.35 14.95 11.75
C ARG A 217 5.92 14.65 13.13
N MET A 218 6.58 13.49 13.26
CA MET A 218 7.11 13.01 14.54
C MET A 218 8.09 14.00 15.18
N ASP A 219 8.81 14.80 14.38
CA ASP A 219 9.74 15.83 14.82
C ASP A 219 9.08 17.19 15.14
N GLY A 220 7.78 17.34 14.84
CA GLY A 220 7.03 18.58 15.05
C GLY A 220 7.11 19.58 13.88
N SER A 221 7.72 19.20 12.75
CA SER A 221 7.79 20.04 11.55
C SER A 221 6.46 20.12 10.78
N GLY A 222 5.50 19.27 11.16
CA GLY A 222 4.20 19.15 10.52
C GLY A 222 3.21 20.27 10.84
N HIS A 223 1.97 20.08 10.49
CA HIS A 223 0.88 21.03 10.73
C HIS A 223 -0.47 20.31 10.85
N PRO A 224 -1.55 20.91 11.42
CA PRO A 224 -1.73 22.37 11.64
C PRO A 224 -1.15 22.90 12.95
N TYR A 225 -0.78 22.04 13.92
CA TYR A 225 -0.39 22.48 15.26
C TYR A 225 1.10 22.30 15.59
N GLY A 226 1.85 21.53 14.77
CA GLY A 226 3.25 21.22 15.04
C GLY A 226 3.44 20.33 16.25
N ILE A 227 2.46 19.49 16.57
CA ILE A 227 2.58 18.45 17.63
C ILE A 227 3.55 17.37 17.17
N LYS A 228 4.14 16.65 18.12
CA LYS A 228 5.21 15.69 17.84
C LYS A 228 5.13 14.42 18.68
N GLY A 229 5.82 13.40 18.23
CA GLY A 229 5.96 12.15 18.96
C GLY A 229 4.60 11.54 19.28
N ASP A 230 4.44 11.12 20.54
CA ASP A 230 3.24 10.42 21.02
C ASP A 230 1.99 11.30 21.17
N ASP A 231 2.11 12.62 21.03
CA ASP A 231 0.95 13.52 20.98
C ASP A 231 0.18 13.37 19.65
N ILE A 232 0.82 12.80 18.60
CA ILE A 232 0.17 12.48 17.34
C ILE A 232 -0.59 11.17 17.49
N HIS A 233 -1.90 11.19 17.26
CA HIS A 233 -2.74 9.99 17.34
C HIS A 233 -2.25 8.90 16.39
N ILE A 234 -2.21 7.63 16.83
CA ILE A 234 -1.66 6.52 16.00
C ILE A 234 -2.36 6.39 14.65
N GLY A 235 -3.66 6.62 14.57
CA GLY A 235 -4.38 6.65 13.28
C GLY A 235 -3.85 7.73 12.33
N ALA A 236 -3.43 8.89 12.83
CA ALA A 236 -2.82 9.95 12.05
C ALA A 236 -1.41 9.56 11.57
N ARG A 237 -0.63 8.85 12.39
CA ARG A 237 0.68 8.32 12.00
C ARG A 237 0.55 7.29 10.88
N ILE A 238 -0.50 6.45 10.90
CA ILE A 238 -0.84 5.52 9.81
C ILE A 238 -1.17 6.31 8.55
N LEU A 239 -2.05 7.32 8.64
CA LEU A 239 -2.42 8.15 7.50
C LEU A 239 -1.22 8.91 6.94
N ALA A 240 -0.31 9.42 7.77
CA ALA A 240 0.89 10.11 7.34
C ALA A 240 1.79 9.23 6.45
N VAL A 241 1.99 7.95 6.82
CA VAL A 241 2.75 6.99 5.99
C VAL A 241 2.01 6.67 4.70
N ALA A 242 0.69 6.46 4.76
CA ALA A 242 -0.15 6.17 3.60
C ALA A 242 -0.18 7.35 2.60
N ASP A 243 -0.32 8.57 3.12
CA ASP A 243 -0.34 9.82 2.35
C ASP A 243 0.97 10.04 1.60
N VAL A 244 2.11 9.99 2.31
CA VAL A 244 3.45 10.16 1.72
C VAL A 244 3.73 9.07 0.69
N CYS A 245 3.40 7.82 0.99
CA CYS A 245 3.55 6.70 0.05
C CYS A 245 2.72 6.93 -1.22
N SER A 246 1.43 7.25 -1.08
CA SER A 246 0.53 7.53 -2.20
C SER A 246 1.00 8.71 -3.06
N ALA A 247 1.49 9.77 -2.42
CA ALA A 247 2.04 10.93 -3.13
C ALA A 247 3.28 10.57 -3.96
N MET A 248 4.20 9.78 -3.40
CA MET A 248 5.43 9.36 -4.10
C MET A 248 5.17 8.40 -5.27
N ILE A 249 4.23 7.47 -5.12
CA ILE A 249 3.83 6.56 -6.21
C ILE A 249 3.19 7.35 -7.38
N SER A 250 2.52 8.46 -7.08
CA SER A 250 1.76 9.26 -8.03
C SER A 250 2.59 10.30 -8.79
N THR A 251 3.88 10.42 -8.53
CA THR A 251 4.69 11.51 -9.10
C THR A 251 4.69 11.53 -10.62
N ARG A 252 4.30 12.68 -11.10
CA ARG A 252 3.92 13.16 -12.44
C ARG A 252 4.91 12.83 -13.55
N THR A 253 4.38 12.57 -14.71
CA THR A 253 4.68 12.68 -16.14
C THR A 253 6.03 13.28 -16.65
N TYR A 254 6.96 13.71 -15.81
CA TYR A 254 8.26 14.25 -16.22
C TYR A 254 9.47 13.57 -15.57
N GLN A 255 9.26 12.59 -14.69
CA GLN A 255 10.32 11.72 -14.19
C GLN A 255 9.87 10.27 -14.36
N GLU A 256 10.78 9.44 -14.87
CA GLU A 256 10.64 7.98 -14.97
C GLU A 256 9.91 7.41 -13.75
N ARG A 257 9.00 6.45 -13.96
CA ARG A 257 8.23 5.77 -12.91
C ARG A 257 9.14 5.54 -11.72
N ARG A 258 8.88 6.21 -10.60
CA ARG A 258 9.66 5.91 -9.38
C ARG A 258 9.38 4.47 -9.03
N ASP A 259 10.42 3.67 -9.09
CA ASP A 259 10.42 2.29 -8.66
C ASP A 259 9.90 2.24 -7.21
N LEU A 260 9.00 1.28 -6.93
CA LEU A 260 8.46 1.07 -5.59
C LEU A 260 9.58 0.91 -4.56
N LEU A 261 10.72 0.33 -4.95
CA LEU A 261 11.91 0.22 -4.09
C LEU A 261 12.41 1.60 -3.62
N ASN A 262 12.45 2.58 -4.51
CA ASN A 262 12.88 3.94 -4.17
C ASN A 262 11.87 4.65 -3.27
N VAL A 263 10.56 4.38 -3.43
CA VAL A 263 9.52 4.86 -2.52
C VAL A 263 9.73 4.28 -1.11
N LEU A 264 10.00 2.96 -1.01
CA LEU A 264 10.23 2.32 0.29
C LEU A 264 11.52 2.83 0.96
N ARG A 265 12.59 3.09 0.19
CA ARG A 265 13.83 3.69 0.72
C ARG A 265 13.58 5.09 1.28
N GLU A 266 12.82 5.90 0.57
CA GLU A 266 12.51 7.25 1.03
C GLU A 266 11.63 7.23 2.28
N LEU A 267 10.62 6.35 2.35
CA LEU A 267 9.83 6.14 3.56
C LEU A 267 10.72 5.71 4.74
N TYR A 268 11.67 4.80 4.49
CA TYR A 268 12.61 4.37 5.51
C TYR A 268 13.48 5.53 5.99
N ARG A 269 13.97 6.36 5.09
CA ARG A 269 14.75 7.57 5.43
C ARG A 269 13.91 8.54 6.29
N LEU A 270 12.67 8.79 5.91
CA LEU A 270 11.74 9.66 6.65
C LEU A 270 11.38 9.11 8.04
N SER A 271 11.48 7.80 8.26
CA SER A 271 11.21 7.19 9.57
C SER A 271 12.22 7.54 10.66
N PHE A 272 13.35 8.15 10.31
CA PHE A 272 14.33 8.62 11.30
C PHE A 272 14.00 10.01 11.89
N SER A 273 13.02 10.72 11.31
CA SER A 273 12.66 12.08 11.76
C SER A 273 11.16 12.37 11.65
N GLU A 274 10.58 12.25 10.46
CA GLU A 274 9.26 12.79 10.14
C GLU A 274 8.12 11.79 10.33
N LEU A 275 8.35 10.52 10.00
CA LEU A 275 7.33 9.47 10.05
C LEU A 275 7.55 8.53 11.22
N ASP A 276 6.47 7.91 11.71
CA ASP A 276 6.56 6.92 12.78
C ASP A 276 7.35 5.69 12.33
N PRO A 277 8.49 5.37 13.01
CA PRO A 277 9.35 4.26 12.61
C PRO A 277 8.68 2.89 12.72
N MET A 278 7.79 2.69 13.69
CA MET A 278 7.07 1.42 13.85
C MET A 278 6.10 1.21 12.67
N VAL A 279 5.37 2.24 12.29
CA VAL A 279 4.42 2.17 11.15
C VAL A 279 5.17 1.93 9.84
N VAL A 280 6.24 2.70 9.58
CA VAL A 280 7.06 2.56 8.35
C VAL A 280 7.73 1.20 8.27
N GLN A 281 8.37 0.73 9.35
CA GLN A 281 9.06 -0.57 9.33
C GLN A 281 8.08 -1.73 9.17
N THR A 282 6.90 -1.66 9.79
CA THR A 282 5.84 -2.65 9.60
C THR A 282 5.40 -2.68 8.14
N PHE A 283 5.16 -1.51 7.54
CA PHE A 283 4.79 -1.39 6.13
C PHE A 283 5.84 -2.02 5.20
N ILE A 284 7.11 -1.64 5.35
CA ILE A 284 8.22 -2.17 4.54
C ILE A 284 8.33 -3.69 4.71
N ARG A 285 8.37 -4.21 5.95
CA ARG A 285 8.51 -5.64 6.21
C ARG A 285 7.39 -6.48 5.59
N ARG A 286 6.18 -5.95 5.53
CA ARG A 286 5.02 -6.63 4.95
C ARG A 286 4.99 -6.57 3.41
N LEU A 287 5.66 -5.58 2.80
CA LEU A 287 5.75 -5.47 1.34
C LEU A 287 6.95 -6.24 0.75
N LEU A 288 8.06 -6.32 1.45
CA LEU A 288 9.28 -6.96 0.94
C LEU A 288 9.12 -8.40 0.44
N PRO A 289 8.34 -9.29 1.09
CA PRO A 289 8.14 -10.64 0.60
C PRO A 289 7.58 -10.72 -0.83
N PHE A 290 6.86 -9.71 -1.29
CA PHE A 290 6.32 -9.66 -2.67
C PHE A 290 7.38 -9.39 -3.73
N PHE A 291 8.60 -9.03 -3.34
CA PHE A 291 9.75 -8.89 -4.25
C PHE A 291 10.46 -10.22 -4.51
N VAL A 292 10.22 -11.26 -3.69
CA VAL A 292 10.79 -12.60 -3.93
C VAL A 292 10.25 -13.13 -5.26
N GLY A 293 11.17 -13.62 -6.10
CA GLY A 293 10.87 -14.07 -7.46
C GLY A 293 10.92 -12.97 -8.52
N LYS A 294 11.04 -11.69 -8.16
CA LYS A 294 11.21 -10.56 -9.09
C LYS A 294 12.68 -10.40 -9.48
N THR A 295 12.92 -9.74 -10.60
CA THR A 295 14.28 -9.49 -11.10
C THR A 295 14.84 -8.20 -10.49
N ALA A 296 15.92 -8.31 -9.72
CA ALA A 296 16.70 -7.16 -9.25
C ALA A 296 17.78 -6.79 -10.27
N ILE A 297 18.01 -5.50 -10.45
CA ILE A 297 19.18 -4.94 -11.13
C ILE A 297 20.13 -4.44 -10.08
N LEU A 298 21.38 -4.90 -10.14
CA LEU A 298 22.44 -4.53 -9.20
C LEU A 298 23.24 -3.34 -9.72
N SER A 299 23.90 -2.61 -8.81
CA SER A 299 24.71 -1.42 -9.13
C SER A 299 25.89 -1.69 -10.08
N ASN A 300 26.34 -2.93 -10.17
CA ASN A 300 27.39 -3.36 -11.14
C ASN A 300 26.83 -3.70 -12.53
N GLY A 301 25.50 -3.53 -12.75
CA GLY A 301 24.82 -3.83 -14.01
C GLY A 301 24.37 -5.29 -14.15
N GLU A 302 24.69 -6.18 -13.22
CA GLU A 302 24.18 -7.55 -13.22
C GLU A 302 22.69 -7.56 -12.86
N SER A 303 21.97 -8.54 -13.39
CA SER A 303 20.57 -8.79 -13.04
C SER A 303 20.39 -10.20 -12.51
N GLY A 304 19.50 -10.36 -11.54
CA GLY A 304 19.20 -11.66 -10.95
C GLY A 304 17.87 -11.70 -10.24
N VAL A 305 17.43 -12.90 -9.92
CA VAL A 305 16.14 -13.12 -9.23
C VAL A 305 16.34 -12.99 -7.72
N ILE A 306 15.49 -12.20 -7.05
CA ILE A 306 15.45 -12.11 -5.59
C ILE A 306 14.97 -13.45 -5.04
N ILE A 307 15.78 -14.13 -4.25
CA ILE A 307 15.47 -15.42 -3.64
C ILE A 307 14.96 -15.25 -2.22
N MET A 308 15.51 -14.26 -1.50
CA MET A 308 15.14 -14.01 -0.11
C MET A 308 15.35 -12.53 0.22
N THR A 309 14.42 -11.95 0.95
CA THR A 309 14.56 -10.60 1.52
C THR A 309 15.23 -10.67 2.89
N ASN A 310 15.95 -9.60 3.26
CA ASN A 310 16.61 -9.51 4.55
C ASN A 310 15.73 -8.72 5.54
N PRO A 311 15.28 -9.31 6.65
CA PRO A 311 14.38 -8.64 7.60
C PRO A 311 15.05 -7.56 8.44
N THR A 312 16.38 -7.53 8.47
CA THR A 312 17.20 -6.56 9.23
C THR A 312 17.85 -5.50 8.33
N ASP A 313 18.06 -5.85 7.05
CA ASP A 313 18.57 -4.93 6.04
C ASP A 313 17.66 -4.98 4.81
N PHE A 314 16.60 -4.21 4.87
CA PHE A 314 15.44 -4.28 3.98
C PHE A 314 15.76 -4.23 2.49
N PHE A 315 16.84 -3.55 2.11
CA PHE A 315 17.17 -3.25 0.72
C PHE A 315 18.34 -4.07 0.18
N ARG A 316 18.83 -5.06 0.95
CA ARG A 316 19.95 -5.92 0.61
C ARG A 316 19.54 -7.41 0.63
N PRO A 317 18.84 -7.87 -0.42
CA PRO A 317 18.35 -9.23 -0.52
C PRO A 317 19.45 -10.21 -0.91
N LEU A 318 19.13 -11.50 -0.85
CA LEU A 318 19.86 -12.56 -1.55
C LEU A 318 19.35 -12.64 -2.99
N VAL A 319 20.25 -12.49 -3.97
CA VAL A 319 19.93 -12.49 -5.40
C VAL A 319 20.64 -13.64 -6.09
N ARG A 320 19.96 -14.35 -6.98
CA ARG A 320 20.56 -15.38 -7.85
C ARG A 320 20.80 -14.79 -9.24
N CYS A 321 22.07 -14.64 -9.61
CA CYS A 321 22.53 -14.21 -10.92
C CYS A 321 23.06 -15.44 -11.68
N GLY A 322 22.29 -15.99 -12.62
CA GLY A 322 22.60 -17.28 -13.26
C GLY A 322 22.70 -18.40 -12.24
N ASP A 323 23.86 -19.04 -12.13
CA ASP A 323 24.14 -20.11 -11.15
C ASP A 323 24.80 -19.61 -9.85
N THR A 324 25.02 -18.30 -9.73
CA THR A 324 25.69 -17.69 -8.56
C THR A 324 24.68 -17.02 -7.65
N PHE A 325 24.89 -17.21 -6.33
CA PHE A 325 24.10 -16.51 -5.30
C PHE A 325 24.92 -15.34 -4.75
N ILE A 326 24.36 -14.14 -4.81
CA ILE A 326 24.95 -12.90 -4.31
C ILE A 326 24.15 -12.44 -3.10
N ASP A 327 24.75 -12.50 -1.91
CA ASP A 327 24.17 -11.90 -0.72
C ASP A 327 24.59 -10.42 -0.68
N VAL A 328 23.66 -9.55 -1.11
CA VAL A 328 23.92 -8.10 -1.19
C VAL A 328 24.21 -7.51 0.18
N SER A 329 23.71 -8.12 1.27
CA SER A 329 23.96 -7.63 2.63
C SER A 329 25.43 -7.80 3.10
N ARG A 330 26.18 -8.70 2.45
CA ARG A 330 27.60 -8.95 2.73
C ARG A 330 28.57 -8.17 1.85
N SER A 331 28.04 -7.44 0.88
CA SER A 331 28.85 -6.62 -0.03
C SER A 331 28.67 -5.15 0.29
N SER A 332 29.75 -4.43 0.57
CA SER A 332 29.70 -2.97 0.76
C SER A 332 29.45 -2.21 -0.53
N ASP A 333 29.74 -2.80 -1.68
CA ASP A 333 29.85 -2.13 -2.97
C ASP A 333 28.69 -2.45 -3.92
N LEU A 334 27.82 -3.41 -3.52
CA LEU A 334 26.68 -3.80 -4.31
C LEU A 334 25.37 -3.32 -3.65
N GLU A 335 24.52 -2.75 -4.47
CA GLU A 335 23.16 -2.34 -4.11
C GLU A 335 22.17 -2.80 -5.17
N VAL A 336 20.94 -3.07 -4.78
CA VAL A 336 19.83 -3.22 -5.73
C VAL A 336 19.45 -1.81 -6.19
N VAL A 337 19.56 -1.51 -7.47
CA VAL A 337 19.21 -0.19 -8.02
C VAL A 337 17.80 -0.14 -8.57
N ASP A 338 17.27 -1.29 -9.01
CA ASP A 338 15.92 -1.38 -9.56
C ASP A 338 15.35 -2.80 -9.37
N ILE A 339 14.02 -2.92 -9.38
CA ILE A 339 13.29 -4.20 -9.36
C ILE A 339 12.28 -4.20 -10.49
N VAL A 340 12.48 -5.10 -11.46
CA VAL A 340 11.55 -5.32 -12.57
C VAL A 340 10.42 -6.22 -12.08
N MET A 341 9.20 -5.67 -12.15
CA MET A 341 7.97 -6.28 -11.65
C MET A 341 7.31 -7.15 -12.71
#